data_df342c453dffd191f269354943ad8b9a
#
_entry.id   df342c453dffd191f269354943ad8b9a
#
_cell.length_a   1.000
_cell.length_b   1.000
_cell.length_c   1.000
_cell.angle_alpha   90.00
_cell.angle_beta   90.00
_cell.angle_gamma   90.00
#
_symmetry.space_group_name_H-M   'P 1'
#
loop_
_entity.id
_entity.type
_entity.pdbx_description
1 polymer ?
#
loop_
_entity_poly.entity_id
_entity_poly.type
_entity_poly.pdbx_seq_one_letter_code
_entity_poly.pdbx_strand_id
1 'polypeptide(L)'
;MYHWIPFPEPEREREIIRAHAPGVDEAAAKALVEAVLAVRSLRLVKRPGTAETIDWARGVSALVQQGHLWPDALRRSLGLLLKDQDDVETAVAEIQVLRIAPGSRL
;
A
#
# COMPACT_ATOMS: atom_id res chain seq x y z
N MET A 1 -1.45 -26.31 -15.35
CA MET A 1 -0.44 -25.66 -14.52
C MET A 1 -0.76 -24.19 -14.32
N TYR A 2 -0.83 -23.76 -13.12
CA TYR A 2 -1.07 -22.37 -12.84
C TYR A 2 0.24 -21.64 -12.68
N HIS A 3 0.19 -20.34 -12.90
CA HIS A 3 1.35 -19.50 -12.69
C HIS A 3 1.32 -18.98 -11.27
N TRP A 4 2.42 -19.16 -10.59
CA TRP A 4 2.56 -18.71 -9.24
C TRP A 4 3.62 -17.63 -9.19
N ILE A 5 3.23 -16.45 -8.74
CA ILE A 5 4.14 -15.32 -8.64
C ILE A 5 4.63 -15.23 -7.21
N PRO A 6 5.91 -15.48 -6.97
CA PRO A 6 6.43 -15.40 -5.61
C PRO A 6 6.60 -13.95 -5.20
N PHE A 7 5.83 -13.53 -4.21
CA PHE A 7 6.05 -12.23 -3.59
C PHE A 7 7.10 -12.37 -2.51
N PRO A 8 7.86 -11.32 -2.22
CA PRO A 8 8.84 -11.38 -1.14
C PRO A 8 8.18 -11.66 0.20
N GLU A 9 8.95 -12.22 1.13
CA GLU A 9 8.48 -12.31 2.51
C GLU A 9 8.21 -10.91 3.06
N PRO A 10 7.27 -10.78 4.00
CA PRO A 10 6.93 -9.46 4.53
C PRO A 10 8.14 -8.68 5.04
N GLU A 11 9.06 -9.34 5.71
CA GLU A 11 10.26 -8.66 6.21
C GLU A 11 11.12 -8.15 5.06
N ARG A 12 11.26 -8.97 4.02
CA ARG A 12 12.03 -8.58 2.86
C ARG A 12 11.36 -7.41 2.15
N GLU A 13 10.05 -7.45 2.05
CA GLU A 13 9.33 -6.37 1.38
C GLU A 13 9.47 -5.07 2.15
N ARG A 14 9.49 -5.12 3.49
CA ARG A 14 9.76 -3.92 4.28
C ARG A 14 11.13 -3.34 3.99
N GLU A 15 12.13 -4.21 3.87
CA GLU A 15 13.49 -3.76 3.54
C GLU A 15 13.53 -3.09 2.18
N ILE A 16 12.83 -3.67 1.20
CA ILE A 16 12.79 -3.11 -0.15
C ILE A 16 12.13 -1.73 -0.13
N ILE A 17 11.02 -1.60 0.58
CA ILE A 17 10.32 -0.34 0.69
C ILE A 17 11.24 0.73 1.28
N ARG A 18 11.91 0.41 2.37
CA ARG A 18 12.77 1.38 3.03
C ARG A 18 13.97 1.77 2.18
N ALA A 19 14.47 0.83 1.39
CA ALA A 19 15.59 1.11 0.50
C ALA A 19 15.20 2.07 -0.62
N HIS A 20 13.97 2.00 -1.09
CA HIS A 20 13.51 2.80 -2.22
C HIS A 20 12.70 4.02 -1.82
N ALA A 21 12.25 4.07 -0.58
CA ALA A 21 11.47 5.20 -0.07
C ALA A 21 12.04 5.60 1.29
N PRO A 22 13.18 6.32 1.31
CA PRO A 22 13.87 6.59 2.58
C PRO A 22 13.06 7.41 3.57
N GLY A 23 12.03 8.11 3.11
CA GLY A 23 11.16 8.87 4.01
C GLY A 23 10.21 8.00 4.81
N VAL A 24 10.16 6.70 4.52
CA VAL A 24 9.29 5.76 5.22
C VAL A 24 10.07 5.12 6.35
N ASP A 25 9.63 5.32 7.60
CA ASP A 25 10.30 4.71 8.73
C ASP A 25 9.83 3.27 8.92
N GLU A 26 10.36 2.62 9.95
CA GLU A 26 10.08 1.21 10.20
C GLU A 26 8.60 0.96 10.44
N ALA A 27 7.95 1.80 11.23
CA ALA A 27 6.53 1.63 11.54
C ALA A 27 5.68 1.82 10.30
N ALA A 28 6.01 2.83 9.48
CA ALA A 28 5.28 3.08 8.24
C ALA A 28 5.49 1.94 7.26
N ALA A 29 6.72 1.43 7.15
CA ALA A 29 7.00 0.31 6.24
C ALA A 29 6.21 -0.92 6.64
N LYS A 30 6.12 -1.21 7.95
CA LYS A 30 5.35 -2.35 8.41
C LYS A 30 3.88 -2.21 8.04
N ALA A 31 3.32 -1.03 8.26
CA ALA A 31 1.91 -0.82 7.95
C ALA A 31 1.64 -0.84 6.45
N LEU A 32 2.57 -0.33 5.65
CA LEU A 32 2.44 -0.43 4.19
C LEU A 32 2.42 -1.88 3.73
N VAL A 33 3.32 -2.70 4.28
CA VAL A 33 3.36 -4.12 3.92
C VAL A 33 2.07 -4.82 4.35
N GLU A 34 1.58 -4.52 5.55
CA GLU A 34 0.33 -5.12 6.01
C GLU A 34 -0.83 -4.74 5.10
N ALA A 35 -0.86 -3.48 4.66
CA ALA A 35 -1.91 -3.04 3.74
C ALA A 35 -1.78 -3.73 2.38
N VAL A 36 -0.56 -3.88 1.88
CA VAL A 36 -0.34 -4.57 0.60
C VAL A 36 -0.76 -6.03 0.69
N LEU A 37 -0.43 -6.70 1.81
CA LEU A 37 -0.84 -8.08 1.99
C LEU A 37 -2.36 -8.21 2.01
N ALA A 38 -3.03 -7.29 2.70
CA ALA A 38 -4.49 -7.30 2.73
C ALA A 38 -5.06 -7.07 1.34
N VAL A 39 -4.48 -6.14 0.58
CA VAL A 39 -4.93 -5.86 -0.78
C VAL A 39 -4.74 -7.09 -1.66
N ARG A 40 -3.57 -7.75 -1.55
CA ARG A 40 -3.30 -8.93 -2.37
C ARG A 40 -4.23 -10.10 -2.06
N SER A 41 -4.87 -10.09 -0.90
CA SER A 41 -5.82 -11.14 -0.54
C SER A 41 -7.21 -10.91 -1.13
N LEU A 42 -7.46 -9.74 -1.71
CA LEU A 42 -8.74 -9.43 -2.30
C LEU A 42 -8.85 -10.04 -3.69
N ARG A 43 -10.09 -10.11 -4.17
CA ARG A 43 -10.36 -10.58 -5.51
C ARG A 43 -10.20 -9.39 -6.46
N LEU A 44 -9.04 -9.27 -7.07
CA LEU A 44 -8.69 -8.12 -7.88
C LEU A 44 -8.52 -8.50 -9.34
N VAL A 45 -8.75 -7.53 -10.21
CA VAL A 45 -8.45 -7.66 -11.62
C VAL A 45 -6.95 -7.85 -11.81
N LYS A 46 -6.16 -7.08 -11.05
CA LYS A 46 -4.71 -7.15 -11.18
C LYS A 46 -4.07 -6.95 -9.81
N ARG A 47 -3.42 -7.99 -9.30
CA ARG A 47 -2.73 -7.89 -8.02
C ARG A 47 -1.47 -7.05 -8.14
N PRO A 48 -1.19 -6.19 -7.17
CA PRO A 48 0.01 -5.36 -7.21
C PRO A 48 1.26 -6.17 -6.87
N GLY A 49 2.32 -5.92 -7.61
CA GLY A 49 3.61 -6.53 -7.34
C GLY A 49 4.50 -5.60 -6.54
N THR A 50 5.77 -5.99 -6.44
CA THR A 50 6.74 -5.23 -5.66
C THR A 50 6.98 -3.84 -6.26
N ALA A 51 7.03 -3.74 -7.60
CA ALA A 51 7.25 -2.45 -8.23
C ALA A 51 6.14 -1.46 -7.88
N GLU A 52 4.90 -1.91 -7.93
CA GLU A 52 3.77 -1.07 -7.57
C GLU A 52 3.79 -0.71 -6.08
N THR A 53 4.24 -1.63 -5.25
CA THR A 53 4.38 -1.37 -3.82
C THR A 53 5.40 -0.27 -3.57
N ILE A 54 6.51 -0.29 -4.28
CA ILE A 54 7.54 0.75 -4.17
C ILE A 54 6.98 2.11 -4.60
N ASP A 55 6.27 2.15 -5.72
CA ASP A 55 5.68 3.39 -6.20
C ASP A 55 4.70 3.95 -5.17
N TRP A 56 3.90 3.08 -4.58
CA TRP A 56 2.93 3.48 -3.56
C TRP A 56 3.64 4.05 -2.34
N ALA A 57 4.71 3.36 -1.90
CA ALA A 57 5.46 3.82 -0.73
C ALA A 57 6.05 5.21 -0.97
N ARG A 58 6.56 5.45 -2.17
CA ARG A 58 7.10 6.77 -2.51
C ARG A 58 6.01 7.83 -2.52
N GLY A 59 4.84 7.50 -3.05
CA GLY A 59 3.72 8.42 -3.07
C GLY A 59 3.23 8.76 -1.67
N VAL A 60 3.11 7.73 -0.81
CA VAL A 60 2.72 7.93 0.57
C VAL A 60 3.73 8.83 1.29
N SER A 61 5.02 8.56 1.10
CA SER A 61 6.06 9.36 1.73
C SER A 61 5.95 10.82 1.32
N ALA A 62 5.75 11.07 0.02
CA ALA A 62 5.63 12.43 -0.48
C ALA A 62 4.44 13.15 0.13
N LEU A 63 3.29 12.48 0.23
CA LEU A 63 2.10 13.10 0.79
C LEU A 63 2.26 13.40 2.28
N VAL A 64 2.89 12.49 3.01
CA VAL A 64 3.13 12.71 4.43
C VAL A 64 4.06 13.90 4.62
N GLN A 65 5.07 14.04 3.78
CA GLN A 65 5.97 15.19 3.84
C GLN A 65 5.25 16.49 3.53
N GLN A 66 4.18 16.42 2.77
CA GLN A 66 3.36 17.60 2.46
C GLN A 66 2.35 17.92 3.56
N GLY A 67 2.30 17.12 4.61
CA GLY A 67 1.42 17.37 5.73
C GLY A 67 0.19 16.49 5.82
N HIS A 68 0.02 15.55 4.90
CA HIS A 68 -1.11 14.64 4.98
C HIS A 68 -0.89 13.63 6.09
N LEU A 69 -1.98 13.29 6.78
CA LEU A 69 -1.92 12.19 7.73
C LEU A 69 -1.78 10.89 6.95
N TRP A 70 -1.11 9.96 7.57
CA TRP A 70 -0.69 8.78 6.88
C TRP A 70 -1.83 7.84 6.42
N PRO A 71 -2.94 7.69 7.14
CA PRO A 71 -4.06 6.93 6.56
C PRO A 71 -4.63 7.61 5.32
N ASP A 72 -4.66 8.93 5.31
CA ASP A 72 -5.14 9.69 4.16
C ASP A 72 -4.16 9.55 2.99
N ALA A 73 -2.87 9.57 3.28
CA ALA A 73 -1.84 9.41 2.25
C ALA A 73 -1.94 8.05 1.58
N LEU A 74 -2.21 6.99 2.36
CA LEU A 74 -2.40 5.66 1.80
C LEU A 74 -3.54 5.66 0.79
N ARG A 75 -4.67 6.24 1.17
CA ARG A 75 -5.85 6.24 0.32
C ARG A 75 -5.66 7.08 -0.93
N ARG A 76 -5.09 8.28 -0.77
CA ARG A 76 -4.93 9.20 -1.89
C ARG A 76 -4.00 8.65 -2.97
N SER A 77 -3.04 7.83 -2.56
CA SER A 77 -2.04 7.33 -3.49
C SER A 77 -2.33 5.94 -4.01
N LEU A 78 -3.53 5.41 -3.75
CA LEU A 78 -3.87 4.04 -4.16
C LEU A 78 -3.73 3.81 -5.66
N GLY A 79 -3.89 4.85 -6.48
CA GLY A 79 -3.73 4.69 -7.92
C GLY A 79 -2.32 4.31 -8.33
N LEU A 80 -1.34 4.48 -7.46
CA LEU A 80 0.02 4.03 -7.73
C LEU A 80 0.18 2.54 -7.47
N LEU A 81 -0.60 2.01 -6.55
CA LEU A 81 -0.56 0.59 -6.22
C LEU A 81 -1.46 -0.22 -7.14
N LEU A 82 -2.66 0.28 -7.37
CA LEU A 82 -3.68 -0.44 -8.14
C LEU A 82 -3.96 0.35 -9.41
N LYS A 83 -3.75 -0.29 -10.55
CA LYS A 83 -3.88 0.38 -11.84
C LYS A 83 -5.30 0.33 -12.40
N ASP A 84 -6.15 -0.51 -11.82
CA ASP A 84 -7.52 -0.66 -12.28
C ASP A 84 -8.45 0.05 -11.31
N GLN A 85 -9.35 0.88 -11.83
CA GLN A 85 -10.25 1.67 -10.99
C GLN A 85 -11.16 0.79 -10.14
N ASP A 86 -11.62 -0.33 -10.70
CA ASP A 86 -12.46 -1.25 -9.95
C ASP A 86 -11.71 -1.83 -8.76
N ASP A 87 -10.41 -2.09 -8.93
CA ASP A 87 -9.59 -2.61 -7.84
C ASP A 87 -9.43 -1.55 -6.74
N VAL A 88 -9.26 -0.29 -7.13
CA VAL A 88 -9.18 0.80 -6.15
C VAL A 88 -10.45 0.84 -5.31
N GLU A 89 -11.60 0.76 -5.97
CA GLU A 89 -12.88 0.81 -5.27
C GLU A 89 -13.07 -0.40 -4.36
N THR A 90 -12.66 -1.58 -4.83
CA THR A 90 -12.72 -2.78 -4.02
C THR A 90 -11.86 -2.63 -2.77
N ALA A 91 -10.64 -2.13 -2.94
CA ALA A 91 -9.73 -1.98 -1.80
C ALA A 91 -10.28 -0.99 -0.77
N VAL A 92 -10.80 0.14 -1.24
CA VAL A 92 -11.37 1.13 -0.32
C VAL A 92 -12.55 0.55 0.44
N ALA A 93 -13.37 -0.25 -0.24
CA ALA A 93 -14.56 -0.84 0.40
C ALA A 93 -14.20 -1.93 1.41
N GLU A 94 -13.11 -2.69 1.14
CA GLU A 94 -12.81 -3.88 1.93
C GLU A 94 -11.72 -3.68 2.97
N ILE A 95 -10.82 -2.73 2.77
CA ILE A 95 -9.67 -2.54 3.65
C ILE A 95 -9.97 -1.40 4.63
N GLN A 96 -10.08 -1.75 5.89
CA GLN A 96 -10.52 -0.79 6.90
C GLN A 96 -9.55 0.38 7.03
N VAL A 97 -8.26 0.13 6.98
CA VAL A 97 -7.28 1.20 7.13
C VAL A 97 -7.42 2.24 6.03
N LEU A 98 -7.89 1.84 4.84
CA LEU A 98 -8.07 2.74 3.72
C LEU A 98 -9.37 3.53 3.81
N ARG A 99 -10.32 3.07 4.65
CA ARG A 99 -11.60 3.75 4.81
C ARG A 99 -11.60 4.74 5.96
N ILE A 100 -10.67 4.59 6.89
CA ILE A 100 -10.64 5.44 8.07
C ILE A 100 -10.22 6.83 7.66
N ALA A 101 -11.07 7.80 7.97
CA ALA A 101 -10.77 9.19 7.65
C ALA A 101 -9.60 9.68 8.49
N PRO A 102 -8.80 10.61 7.94
CA PRO A 102 -7.71 11.18 8.71
C PRO A 102 -8.22 11.81 10.00
N GLY A 103 -7.54 11.50 11.10
CA GLY A 103 -7.94 12.01 12.39
C GLY A 103 -9.02 11.23 13.08
N SER A 104 -9.57 10.21 12.44
CA SER A 104 -10.58 9.37 13.06
C SER A 104 -10.00 8.59 14.21
N ARG A 105 -10.85 8.33 15.18
CA ARG A 105 -10.48 7.52 16.34
C ARG A 105 -11.06 6.15 16.21
N LEU A 106 -10.31 5.21 16.64
CA LEU A 106 -10.77 3.83 16.63
C LEU A 106 -11.21 3.41 18.01
#